data_f2a081ee92220e520b7786e71f963d36
#
_entry.id   f2a081ee92220e520b7786e71f963d36
#
_cell.length_a   1.000
_cell.length_b   1.000
_cell.length_c   1.000
_cell.angle_alpha   90.00
_cell.angle_beta   90.00
_cell.angle_gamma   90.00
#
_symmetry.space_group_name_H-M   'P 1'
#
loop_
_entity.id
_entity.type
_entity.pdbx_description
1 polymer ?
#
loop_
_entity_poly.entity_id
_entity_poly.type
_entity_poly.pdbx_seq_one_letter_code
_entity_poly.pdbx_strand_id
1 'polypeptide(L)'
;MEVWIVANYELNLAHLYGNLLNTYGDNGNLLTLNYYAKQMGIDIHSEIVSIYQAFDPDKYDFVFIGGGQDYEQVIVSKDIQDKKEDLTKYIENDGVILSICGGYQLLGHYYIGANGEKIDGIGALDHYTLSQDNHRFIGDIEIHNEEFGETYYGFENHNGRTFLGEGERPLGTIVKGNGNNGEDQGEGVIYKNVYGSYFHGPILARNKTLAVRLLHTALKNKYGEEVDLPELP
;
A
#
# COMPACT_ATOMS: atom_id res chain seq x y z
N MET A 1 -8.61 8.94 -32.68
CA MET A 1 -9.80 9.61 -32.16
C MET A 1 -9.85 9.24 -30.69
N GLU A 2 -9.45 10.16 -29.81
CA GLU A 2 -9.57 9.92 -28.36
C GLU A 2 -11.06 9.95 -28.03
N VAL A 3 -11.59 8.82 -27.63
CA VAL A 3 -12.95 8.73 -27.08
C VAL A 3 -12.83 9.25 -25.64
N TRP A 4 -13.31 10.45 -25.40
CA TRP A 4 -13.45 10.99 -24.05
C TRP A 4 -14.56 10.20 -23.36
N ILE A 5 -14.17 9.26 -22.48
CA ILE A 5 -15.11 8.61 -21.58
C ILE A 5 -15.51 9.68 -20.55
N VAL A 6 -16.80 9.98 -20.48
CA VAL A 6 -17.31 10.86 -19.41
C VAL A 6 -17.16 10.09 -18.10
N ALA A 7 -16.51 10.67 -17.11
CA ALA A 7 -16.38 10.06 -15.81
C ALA A 7 -17.76 9.87 -15.18
N ASN A 8 -18.07 8.64 -14.82
CA ASN A 8 -19.32 8.28 -14.14
C ASN A 8 -19.15 8.20 -12.62
N TYR A 9 -17.89 8.09 -12.16
CA TYR A 9 -17.53 7.91 -10.76
C TYR A 9 -16.38 8.83 -10.38
N GLU A 10 -16.34 9.18 -9.10
CA GLU A 10 -15.29 10.01 -8.52
C GLU A 10 -14.72 9.35 -7.27
N LEU A 11 -13.40 9.37 -7.09
CA LEU A 11 -12.73 8.89 -5.89
C LEU A 11 -11.78 9.97 -5.34
N ASN A 12 -11.82 10.18 -4.03
CA ASN A 12 -10.87 11.02 -3.32
C ASN A 12 -9.71 10.18 -2.79
N LEU A 13 -8.48 10.53 -3.16
CA LEU A 13 -7.29 9.79 -2.79
C LEU A 13 -6.36 10.64 -1.91
N ALA A 14 -6.04 10.14 -0.72
CA ALA A 14 -4.95 10.68 0.10
C ALA A 14 -3.62 10.03 -0.28
N HIS A 15 -2.67 10.83 -0.79
CA HIS A 15 -1.28 10.44 -0.87
C HIS A 15 -0.59 10.82 0.45
N LEU A 16 -0.59 9.88 1.40
CA LEU A 16 -0.09 10.13 2.73
C LEU A 16 1.44 10.23 2.72
N TYR A 17 1.95 11.38 3.14
CA TYR A 17 3.37 11.74 3.11
C TYR A 17 4.05 11.64 1.74
N GLY A 18 3.33 11.89 0.64
CA GLY A 18 3.84 11.73 -0.72
C GLY A 18 5.04 12.60 -1.10
N ASN A 19 5.30 13.65 -0.34
CA ASN A 19 6.49 14.50 -0.46
C ASN A 19 7.72 13.97 0.31
N LEU A 20 7.56 12.94 1.14
CA LEU A 20 8.61 12.31 1.94
C LEU A 20 8.79 10.83 1.59
N LEU A 21 7.70 10.10 1.42
CA LEU A 21 7.68 8.67 1.15
C LEU A 21 7.44 8.39 -0.35
N ASN A 22 8.51 8.44 -1.15
CA ASN A 22 8.47 8.23 -2.60
C ASN A 22 9.75 7.58 -3.11
N THR A 23 10.26 6.59 -2.38
CA THR A 23 11.48 5.88 -2.75
C THR A 23 11.24 4.98 -3.96
N TYR A 24 12.23 4.88 -4.85
CA TYR A 24 12.19 4.07 -6.09
C TYR A 24 11.02 4.38 -7.03
N GLY A 25 10.47 5.59 -6.97
CA GLY A 25 9.44 6.04 -7.90
C GLY A 25 8.03 5.53 -7.57
N ASP A 26 7.71 5.34 -6.29
CA ASP A 26 6.41 4.85 -5.82
C ASP A 26 5.21 5.70 -6.29
N ASN A 27 5.42 6.99 -6.61
CA ASN A 27 4.44 7.82 -7.31
C ASN A 27 3.93 7.20 -8.63
N GLY A 28 4.68 6.30 -9.24
CA GLY A 28 4.25 5.54 -10.40
C GLY A 28 3.01 4.68 -10.12
N ASN A 29 2.75 4.29 -8.86
CA ASN A 29 1.51 3.63 -8.48
C ASN A 29 0.30 4.56 -8.68
N LEU A 30 0.42 5.82 -8.28
CA LEU A 30 -0.65 6.80 -8.48
C LEU A 30 -0.87 7.12 -9.96
N LEU A 31 0.20 7.25 -10.74
CA LEU A 31 0.10 7.46 -12.20
C LEU A 31 -0.61 6.28 -12.87
N THR A 32 -0.26 5.06 -12.49
CA THR A 32 -0.88 3.84 -13.01
C THR A 32 -2.34 3.73 -12.59
N LEU A 33 -2.64 4.00 -11.32
CA LEU A 33 -4.01 3.98 -10.81
C LEU A 33 -4.89 4.99 -11.56
N ASN A 34 -4.41 6.22 -11.74
CA ASN A 34 -5.10 7.26 -12.53
C ASN A 34 -5.27 6.85 -14.00
N TYR A 35 -4.28 6.20 -14.58
CA TYR A 35 -4.36 5.73 -15.97
C TYR A 35 -5.49 4.71 -16.16
N TYR A 36 -5.57 3.70 -15.27
CA TYR A 36 -6.64 2.70 -15.34
C TYR A 36 -8.00 3.30 -14.96
N ALA A 37 -8.05 4.13 -13.92
CA ALA A 37 -9.27 4.81 -13.51
C ALA A 37 -9.90 5.59 -14.66
N LYS A 38 -9.13 6.39 -15.40
CA LYS A 38 -9.62 7.13 -16.56
C LYS A 38 -10.19 6.24 -17.65
N GLN A 39 -9.57 5.08 -17.90
CA GLN A 39 -10.10 4.12 -18.90
C GLN A 39 -11.41 3.49 -18.43
N MET A 40 -11.61 3.39 -17.12
CA MET A 40 -12.80 2.87 -16.48
C MET A 40 -13.87 3.95 -16.24
N GLY A 41 -13.66 5.20 -16.66
CA GLY A 41 -14.60 6.29 -16.41
C GLY A 41 -14.65 6.73 -14.93
N ILE A 42 -13.53 6.60 -14.22
CA ILE A 42 -13.37 7.04 -12.83
C ILE A 42 -12.45 8.27 -12.81
N ASP A 43 -12.87 9.34 -12.16
CA ASP A 43 -12.02 10.50 -11.88
C ASP A 43 -11.47 10.42 -10.47
N ILE A 44 -10.13 10.53 -10.33
CA ILE A 44 -9.44 10.47 -9.03
C ILE A 44 -8.94 11.85 -8.66
N HIS A 45 -9.44 12.39 -7.56
CA HIS A 45 -8.96 13.62 -6.95
C HIS A 45 -7.93 13.30 -5.88
N SER A 46 -6.64 13.48 -6.23
CA SER A 46 -5.52 13.17 -5.33
C SER A 46 -5.01 14.41 -4.64
N GLU A 47 -4.77 14.31 -3.33
CA GLU A 47 -4.05 15.33 -2.56
C GLU A 47 -3.01 14.70 -1.65
N ILE A 48 -1.95 15.45 -1.36
CA ILE A 48 -0.94 15.04 -0.38
C ILE A 48 -1.41 15.43 1.01
N VAL A 49 -1.47 14.45 1.92
CA VAL A 49 -1.63 14.67 3.35
C VAL A 49 -0.29 14.42 4.01
N SER A 50 0.36 15.47 4.51
CA SER A 50 1.73 15.42 5.00
C SER A 50 1.83 15.79 6.49
N ILE A 51 3.05 16.14 6.92
CA ILE A 51 3.38 16.53 8.30
C ILE A 51 2.53 17.72 8.73
N TYR A 52 2.03 17.67 9.97
CA TYR A 52 1.14 18.67 10.59
C TYR A 52 -0.22 18.87 9.90
N GLN A 53 -0.58 18.02 8.95
CA GLN A 53 -1.91 18.02 8.36
C GLN A 53 -2.74 16.90 8.99
N ALA A 54 -4.00 17.20 9.32
CA ALA A 54 -4.93 16.19 9.82
C ALA A 54 -5.32 15.22 8.69
N PHE A 55 -5.50 13.95 9.04
CA PHE A 55 -6.12 12.96 8.18
C PHE A 55 -7.60 12.86 8.55
N ASP A 56 -8.48 13.03 7.58
CA ASP A 56 -9.93 12.89 7.75
C ASP A 56 -10.37 11.53 7.21
N PRO A 57 -10.74 10.57 8.07
CA PRO A 57 -11.10 9.21 7.64
C PRO A 57 -12.40 9.14 6.83
N ASP A 58 -13.24 10.17 6.90
CA ASP A 58 -14.53 10.21 6.21
C ASP A 58 -14.43 10.92 4.83
N LYS A 59 -13.25 11.51 4.51
CA LYS A 59 -13.00 12.25 3.27
C LYS A 59 -12.51 11.38 2.12
N TYR A 60 -11.69 10.38 2.42
CA TYR A 60 -10.94 9.64 1.41
C TYR A 60 -11.53 8.27 1.14
N ASP A 61 -11.58 7.93 -0.14
CA ASP A 61 -12.03 6.62 -0.63
C ASP A 61 -10.84 5.66 -0.83
N PHE A 62 -9.62 6.22 -0.93
CA PHE A 62 -8.38 5.48 -1.14
C PHE A 62 -7.21 6.20 -0.46
N VAL A 63 -6.33 5.44 0.17
CA VAL A 63 -5.07 5.94 0.75
C VAL A 63 -3.88 5.24 0.10
N PHE A 64 -2.89 6.01 -0.32
CA PHE A 64 -1.60 5.50 -0.76
C PHE A 64 -0.47 5.98 0.15
N ILE A 65 0.40 5.06 0.57
CA ILE A 65 1.58 5.34 1.38
C ILE A 65 2.79 4.71 0.69
N GLY A 66 3.72 5.53 0.23
CA GLY A 66 4.94 5.06 -0.43
C GLY A 66 6.03 4.59 0.53
N GLY A 67 7.14 4.11 -0.02
CA GLY A 67 8.34 3.76 0.72
C GLY A 67 9.21 4.98 1.03
N GLY A 68 9.98 4.89 2.12
CA GLY A 68 10.96 5.89 2.54
C GLY A 68 12.25 5.23 3.01
N GLN A 69 13.31 6.02 3.09
CA GLN A 69 14.53 5.62 3.78
C GLN A 69 14.37 5.82 5.29
N ASP A 70 15.26 5.26 6.09
CA ASP A 70 15.17 5.30 7.55
C ASP A 70 15.03 6.74 8.10
N TYR A 71 15.69 7.71 7.47
CA TYR A 71 15.62 9.11 7.89
C TYR A 71 14.21 9.71 7.73
N GLU A 72 13.60 9.54 6.57
CA GLU A 72 12.22 9.99 6.32
C GLU A 72 11.23 9.22 7.18
N GLN A 73 11.44 7.92 7.37
CA GLN A 73 10.59 7.09 8.24
C GLN A 73 10.62 7.56 9.69
N VAL A 74 11.79 7.95 10.24
CA VAL A 74 11.90 8.50 11.61
C VAL A 74 11.09 9.79 11.75
N ILE A 75 11.10 10.65 10.73
CA ILE A 75 10.31 11.89 10.75
C ILE A 75 8.81 11.57 10.71
N VAL A 76 8.42 10.72 9.76
CA VAL A 76 7.01 10.34 9.55
C VAL A 76 6.47 9.56 10.75
N SER A 77 7.26 8.67 11.37
CA SER A 77 6.84 7.87 12.51
C SER A 77 6.37 8.70 13.71
N LYS A 78 6.91 9.90 13.86
CA LYS A 78 6.50 10.84 14.94
C LYS A 78 5.17 11.51 14.61
N ASP A 79 5.01 11.97 13.37
CA ASP A 79 3.81 12.69 12.95
C ASP A 79 2.61 11.76 12.75
N ILE A 80 2.84 10.53 12.26
CA ILE A 80 1.76 9.58 12.01
C ILE A 80 1.04 9.13 13.30
N GLN A 81 1.69 9.28 14.48
CA GLN A 81 1.04 9.01 15.76
C GLN A 81 -0.16 9.95 15.99
N ASP A 82 -0.10 11.19 15.51
CA ASP A 82 -1.20 12.15 15.61
C ASP A 82 -2.39 11.76 14.70
N LYS A 83 -2.15 10.90 13.70
CA LYS A 83 -3.16 10.40 12.76
C LYS A 83 -3.60 8.95 13.07
N LYS A 84 -3.01 8.34 14.11
CA LYS A 84 -3.21 6.92 14.43
C LYS A 84 -4.68 6.54 14.61
N GLU A 85 -5.43 7.30 15.40
CA GLU A 85 -6.85 7.00 15.69
C GLU A 85 -7.69 7.05 14.41
N ASP A 86 -7.49 8.09 13.59
CA ASP A 86 -8.23 8.28 12.34
C ASP A 86 -7.85 7.23 11.28
N LEU A 87 -6.55 6.90 11.15
CA LEU A 87 -6.12 5.83 10.25
C LEU A 87 -6.63 4.47 10.70
N THR A 88 -6.62 4.19 12.00
CA THR A 88 -7.20 2.94 12.54
C THR A 88 -8.70 2.89 12.27
N LYS A 89 -9.43 3.99 12.52
CA LYS A 89 -10.86 4.10 12.18
C LYS A 89 -11.11 3.84 10.69
N TYR A 90 -10.28 4.43 9.81
CA TYR A 90 -10.39 4.24 8.37
C TYR A 90 -10.20 2.77 7.97
N ILE A 91 -9.17 2.11 8.51
CA ILE A 91 -8.89 0.69 8.26
C ILE A 91 -10.03 -0.19 8.78
N GLU A 92 -10.49 0.06 10.01
CA GLU A 92 -11.55 -0.75 10.63
C GLU A 92 -12.91 -0.58 9.96
N ASN A 93 -13.13 0.53 9.27
CA ASN A 93 -14.29 0.78 8.42
C ASN A 93 -14.09 0.35 6.96
N ASP A 94 -13.20 -0.61 6.71
CA ASP A 94 -12.92 -1.21 5.41
C ASP A 94 -12.32 -0.24 4.37
N GLY A 95 -11.70 0.85 4.81
CA GLY A 95 -11.01 1.80 3.96
C GLY A 95 -9.88 1.15 3.14
N VAL A 96 -9.74 1.56 1.87
CA VAL A 96 -8.77 0.97 0.94
C VAL A 96 -7.41 1.63 1.10
N ILE A 97 -6.40 0.84 1.42
CA ILE A 97 -5.00 1.31 1.52
C ILE A 97 -4.09 0.45 0.63
N LEU A 98 -3.23 1.11 -0.13
CA LEU A 98 -2.02 0.51 -0.68
C LEU A 98 -0.80 1.14 0.00
N SER A 99 0.03 0.31 0.65
CA SER A 99 1.23 0.75 1.36
C SER A 99 2.48 0.00 0.90
N ILE A 100 3.54 0.74 0.62
CA ILE A 100 4.77 0.18 0.05
C ILE A 100 5.94 0.36 1.02
N CYS A 101 6.69 -0.71 1.25
CA CYS A 101 7.97 -0.73 1.97
C CYS A 101 7.89 -0.01 3.35
N GLY A 102 8.47 1.18 3.48
CA GLY A 102 8.40 1.98 4.70
C GLY A 102 6.98 2.34 5.12
N GLY A 103 6.09 2.63 4.18
CA GLY A 103 4.67 2.85 4.45
C GLY A 103 3.98 1.60 5.01
N TYR A 104 4.32 0.42 4.49
CA TYR A 104 3.85 -0.86 5.01
C TYR A 104 4.35 -1.08 6.45
N GLN A 105 5.63 -0.84 6.73
CA GLN A 105 6.22 -0.98 8.06
C GLN A 105 5.56 -0.06 9.11
N LEU A 106 5.23 1.18 8.73
CA LEU A 106 4.63 2.16 9.64
C LEU A 106 3.19 1.84 10.05
N LEU A 107 2.47 1.00 9.32
CA LEU A 107 1.14 0.52 9.71
C LEU A 107 1.20 -0.52 10.83
N GLY A 108 2.30 -1.27 10.95
CA GLY A 108 2.54 -2.24 12.01
C GLY A 108 2.94 -1.60 13.34
N HIS A 109 3.41 -2.43 14.27
CA HIS A 109 3.79 -1.99 15.62
C HIS A 109 5.08 -1.17 15.64
N TYR A 110 6.12 -1.67 14.98
CA TYR A 110 7.44 -1.02 14.95
C TYR A 110 8.35 -1.63 13.88
N TYR A 111 9.38 -0.87 13.54
CA TYR A 111 10.52 -1.30 12.76
C TYR A 111 11.82 -1.08 13.57
N ILE A 112 12.64 -2.11 13.73
CA ILE A 112 14.01 -1.97 14.24
C ILE A 112 14.96 -1.77 13.07
N GLY A 113 15.51 -0.56 12.93
CA GLY A 113 16.43 -0.19 11.86
C GLY A 113 17.79 -0.88 11.95
N ALA A 114 18.62 -0.75 10.92
CA ALA A 114 19.95 -1.37 10.85
C ALA A 114 20.92 -0.90 11.95
N ASN A 115 20.72 0.29 12.49
CA ASN A 115 21.49 0.86 13.62
C ASN A 115 20.92 0.46 15.00
N GLY A 116 19.88 -0.39 15.04
CA GLY A 116 19.18 -0.80 16.26
C GLY A 116 18.17 0.25 16.78
N GLU A 117 17.94 1.33 16.05
CA GLU A 117 16.94 2.33 16.41
C GLU A 117 15.54 1.77 16.18
N LYS A 118 14.67 1.94 17.18
CA LYS A 118 13.26 1.56 17.08
C LYS A 118 12.47 2.72 16.50
N ILE A 119 11.84 2.47 15.37
CA ILE A 119 10.89 3.36 14.70
C ILE A 119 9.49 2.84 15.00
N ASP A 120 8.70 3.60 15.75
CA ASP A 120 7.35 3.19 16.12
C ASP A 120 6.40 3.36 14.95
N GLY A 121 5.67 2.29 14.62
CA GLY A 121 4.51 2.33 13.75
C GLY A 121 3.24 2.73 14.52
N ILE A 122 2.11 2.76 13.84
CA ILE A 122 0.83 3.07 14.49
C ILE A 122 0.16 1.86 15.14
N GLY A 123 0.60 0.63 14.83
CA GLY A 123 0.02 -0.60 15.35
C GLY A 123 -1.46 -0.79 14.95
N ALA A 124 -1.85 -0.26 13.80
CA ALA A 124 -3.16 -0.53 13.22
C ALA A 124 -3.24 -1.93 12.61
N LEU A 125 -2.08 -2.49 12.24
CA LEU A 125 -1.88 -3.86 11.82
C LEU A 125 -0.99 -4.59 12.83
N ASP A 126 -1.14 -5.92 12.96
CA ASP A 126 -0.49 -6.74 14.00
C ASP A 126 0.86 -7.32 13.54
N HIS A 127 1.63 -6.59 12.75
CA HIS A 127 2.96 -7.01 12.34
C HIS A 127 4.06 -6.13 12.94
N TYR A 128 5.27 -6.65 12.93
CA TYR A 128 6.48 -5.92 13.28
C TYR A 128 7.60 -6.25 12.30
N THR A 129 8.59 -5.35 12.23
CA THR A 129 9.72 -5.50 11.30
C THR A 129 11.04 -5.39 12.03
N LEU A 130 11.97 -6.29 11.72
CA LEU A 130 13.33 -6.31 12.25
C LEU A 130 14.32 -6.16 11.10
N SER A 131 15.30 -5.25 11.23
CA SER A 131 16.45 -5.24 10.33
C SER A 131 17.37 -6.41 10.64
N GLN A 132 17.91 -7.05 9.61
CA GLN A 132 18.99 -8.03 9.78
C GLN A 132 20.30 -7.48 9.22
N ASP A 133 21.39 -7.68 9.96
CA ASP A 133 22.71 -7.20 9.62
C ASP A 133 23.14 -7.62 8.21
N ASN A 134 23.33 -6.61 7.32
CA ASN A 134 23.95 -6.73 6.01
C ASN A 134 23.34 -7.73 5.00
N HIS A 135 22.15 -8.23 5.22
CA HIS A 135 21.46 -9.14 4.29
C HIS A 135 20.22 -8.50 3.69
N ARG A 136 20.45 -7.49 2.84
CA ARG A 136 19.37 -6.84 2.11
C ARG A 136 18.80 -7.78 1.05
N PHE A 137 17.47 -7.93 0.99
CA PHE A 137 16.79 -8.62 -0.09
C PHE A 137 16.70 -7.69 -1.30
N ILE A 138 17.30 -8.12 -2.42
CA ILE A 138 17.34 -7.34 -3.67
C ILE A 138 17.16 -8.29 -4.84
N GLY A 139 16.17 -8.04 -5.66
CA GLY A 139 15.96 -8.81 -6.88
C GLY A 139 14.54 -8.80 -7.39
N ASP A 140 14.33 -9.51 -8.50
CA ASP A 140 12.99 -9.76 -9.00
C ASP A 140 12.25 -10.71 -8.05
N ILE A 141 11.00 -10.40 -7.80
CA ILE A 141 10.11 -11.21 -6.98
C ILE A 141 8.82 -11.52 -7.72
N GLU A 142 8.32 -12.73 -7.52
CA GLU A 142 7.07 -13.24 -8.05
C GLU A 142 6.31 -13.94 -6.93
N ILE A 143 5.04 -13.62 -6.77
CA ILE A 143 4.15 -14.25 -5.79
C ILE A 143 2.86 -14.70 -6.45
N HIS A 144 2.24 -15.74 -5.88
CA HIS A 144 0.91 -16.20 -6.26
C HIS A 144 -0.07 -15.98 -5.10
N ASN A 145 -1.17 -15.31 -5.41
CA ASN A 145 -2.29 -15.18 -4.48
C ASN A 145 -3.36 -16.21 -4.84
N GLU A 146 -3.53 -17.23 -4.00
CA GLU A 146 -4.49 -18.31 -4.23
C GLU A 146 -5.95 -17.85 -4.13
N GLU A 147 -6.25 -16.89 -3.23
CA GLU A 147 -7.61 -16.38 -3.02
C GLU A 147 -8.16 -15.71 -4.28
N PHE A 148 -7.31 -14.98 -4.98
CA PHE A 148 -7.68 -14.27 -6.21
C PHE A 148 -7.33 -15.02 -7.48
N GLY A 149 -6.53 -16.10 -7.40
CA GLY A 149 -5.99 -16.82 -8.56
C GLY A 149 -5.06 -15.96 -9.41
N GLU A 150 -4.36 -15.01 -8.80
CA GLU A 150 -3.54 -14.01 -9.48
C GLU A 150 -2.05 -14.18 -9.14
N THR A 151 -1.20 -13.86 -10.11
CA THR A 151 0.25 -13.82 -9.91
C THR A 151 0.72 -12.39 -10.03
N TYR A 152 1.53 -11.94 -9.06
CA TYR A 152 2.06 -10.58 -9.01
C TYR A 152 3.58 -10.57 -9.18
N TYR A 153 4.06 -9.57 -9.89
CA TYR A 153 5.47 -9.39 -10.24
C TYR A 153 5.98 -8.05 -9.73
N GLY A 154 7.20 -8.03 -9.19
CA GLY A 154 7.81 -6.82 -8.68
C GLY A 154 9.32 -6.93 -8.55
N PHE A 155 9.90 -5.98 -7.84
CA PHE A 155 11.29 -5.93 -7.47
C PHE A 155 11.39 -5.63 -5.97
N GLU A 156 11.98 -6.53 -5.19
CA GLU A 156 12.22 -6.31 -3.78
C GLU A 156 13.56 -5.60 -3.55
N ASN A 157 13.58 -4.62 -2.65
CA ASN A 157 14.80 -3.94 -2.23
C ASN A 157 14.65 -3.42 -0.79
N HIS A 158 14.75 -4.31 0.20
CA HIS A 158 14.56 -3.96 1.60
C HIS A 158 15.49 -4.73 2.53
N ASN A 159 15.75 -4.15 3.70
CA ASN A 159 16.52 -4.77 4.78
C ASN A 159 15.63 -5.31 5.91
N GLY A 160 14.41 -4.80 6.01
CA GLY A 160 13.44 -5.25 7.01
C GLY A 160 12.99 -6.68 6.78
N ARG A 161 12.76 -7.40 7.88
CA ARG A 161 12.09 -8.71 7.94
C ARG A 161 10.81 -8.51 8.69
N THR A 162 9.69 -8.64 7.99
CA THR A 162 8.35 -8.44 8.57
C THR A 162 7.73 -9.77 8.93
N PHE A 163 7.21 -9.82 10.14
CA PHE A 163 6.50 -10.97 10.69
C PHE A 163 5.05 -10.56 10.93
N LEU A 164 4.15 -11.24 10.23
CA LEU A 164 2.71 -10.99 10.31
C LEU A 164 2.14 -11.52 11.62
N GLY A 165 1.12 -10.86 12.14
CA GLY A 165 0.43 -11.20 13.36
C GLY A 165 -0.98 -11.74 13.14
N GLU A 166 -1.80 -11.65 14.18
CA GLU A 166 -3.15 -12.20 14.16
C GLU A 166 -4.07 -11.43 13.20
N GLY A 167 -4.87 -12.17 12.42
CA GLY A 167 -5.82 -11.58 11.47
C GLY A 167 -5.22 -11.10 10.15
N GLU A 168 -3.89 -11.11 10.04
CA GLU A 168 -3.17 -10.77 8.82
C GLU A 168 -2.91 -12.01 7.96
N ARG A 169 -2.88 -11.82 6.64
CA ARG A 169 -2.43 -12.84 5.70
C ARG A 169 -1.50 -12.22 4.66
N PRO A 170 -0.56 -12.99 4.09
CA PRO A 170 0.33 -12.45 3.07
C PRO A 170 -0.46 -12.03 1.82
N LEU A 171 0.03 -11.02 1.11
CA LEU A 171 -0.47 -10.65 -0.22
C LEU A 171 -0.36 -11.82 -1.21
N GLY A 172 0.64 -12.65 -1.03
CA GLY A 172 0.77 -13.91 -1.75
C GLY A 172 1.92 -14.77 -1.26
N THR A 173 1.95 -16.00 -1.76
CA THR A 173 3.01 -16.98 -1.50
C THR A 173 4.13 -16.80 -2.53
N ILE A 174 5.38 -16.84 -2.09
CA ILE A 174 6.55 -16.65 -2.93
C ILE A 174 6.69 -17.79 -3.95
N VAL A 175 6.78 -17.42 -5.22
CA VAL A 175 7.21 -18.30 -6.32
C VAL A 175 8.70 -18.08 -6.62
N LYS A 176 9.15 -16.82 -6.54
CA LYS A 176 10.55 -16.41 -6.72
C LYS A 176 10.83 -15.20 -5.84
N GLY A 177 11.98 -15.12 -5.20
CA GLY A 177 12.38 -14.02 -4.34
C GLY A 177 12.42 -14.42 -2.86
N ASN A 178 12.43 -13.43 -1.97
CA ASN A 178 12.56 -13.64 -0.54
C ASN A 178 11.32 -13.24 0.28
N GLY A 179 10.60 -12.20 -0.16
CA GLY A 179 9.37 -11.73 0.48
C GLY A 179 9.57 -11.06 1.84
N ASN A 180 8.60 -11.23 2.74
CA ASN A 180 8.57 -10.52 4.02
C ASN A 180 9.81 -10.75 4.89
N ASN A 181 10.25 -12.02 5.03
CA ASN A 181 11.33 -12.37 5.96
C ASN A 181 12.26 -13.49 5.46
N GLY A 182 11.95 -14.13 4.33
CA GLY A 182 12.73 -15.23 3.77
C GLY A 182 12.51 -16.59 4.46
N GLU A 183 11.57 -16.69 5.41
CA GLU A 183 11.34 -17.89 6.22
C GLU A 183 9.95 -18.49 6.01
N ASP A 184 8.90 -17.65 6.03
CA ASP A 184 7.49 -18.09 6.02
C ASP A 184 6.87 -18.23 4.63
N GLN A 185 7.63 -17.98 3.57
CA GLN A 185 7.19 -18.01 2.16
C GLN A 185 6.12 -16.95 1.82
N GLY A 186 5.86 -16.00 2.71
CA GLY A 186 4.89 -14.92 2.49
C GLY A 186 5.53 -13.64 1.97
N GLU A 187 4.78 -12.88 1.19
CA GLU A 187 5.13 -11.52 0.81
C GLU A 187 3.95 -10.59 1.03
N GLY A 188 4.24 -9.40 1.56
CA GLY A 188 3.26 -8.37 1.82
C GLY A 188 2.26 -8.72 2.92
N VAL A 189 1.18 -7.98 2.96
CA VAL A 189 0.06 -8.19 3.88
C VAL A 189 -1.26 -7.86 3.21
N ILE A 190 -2.30 -8.61 3.56
CA ILE A 190 -3.69 -8.21 3.40
C ILE A 190 -4.35 -8.27 4.78
N TYR A 191 -4.93 -7.14 5.19
CA TYR A 191 -5.82 -7.04 6.33
C TYR A 191 -7.03 -6.21 5.92
N LYS A 192 -8.23 -6.78 5.93
CA LYS A 192 -9.42 -6.15 5.33
C LYS A 192 -9.11 -5.65 3.90
N ASN A 193 -9.22 -4.34 3.64
CA ASN A 193 -8.90 -3.70 2.37
C ASN A 193 -7.53 -2.97 2.39
N VAL A 194 -6.66 -3.30 3.34
CA VAL A 194 -5.28 -2.84 3.38
C VAL A 194 -4.38 -3.83 2.66
N TYR A 195 -3.62 -3.35 1.71
CA TYR A 195 -2.62 -4.09 0.93
C TYR A 195 -1.25 -3.47 1.19
N GLY A 196 -0.37 -4.21 1.86
CA GLY A 196 1.04 -3.82 2.07
C GLY A 196 1.97 -4.70 1.26
N SER A 197 3.09 -4.16 0.78
CA SER A 197 4.05 -4.92 -0.04
C SER A 197 5.44 -4.31 0.01
N TYR A 198 6.46 -5.15 -0.18
CA TYR A 198 7.83 -4.73 -0.44
C TYR A 198 8.15 -4.53 -1.93
N PHE A 199 7.16 -4.65 -2.80
CA PHE A 199 7.36 -4.51 -4.24
C PHE A 199 7.61 -3.07 -4.64
N HIS A 200 8.71 -2.87 -5.33
CA HIS A 200 9.09 -1.63 -6.01
C HIS A 200 9.03 -1.78 -7.53
N GLY A 201 9.20 -0.65 -8.23
CA GLY A 201 9.12 -0.55 -9.66
C GLY A 201 7.69 -0.54 -10.19
N PRO A 202 6.87 0.43 -9.90
CA PRO A 202 5.64 0.50 -9.07
C PRO A 202 4.81 -0.78 -9.21
N ILE A 203 4.36 -1.36 -8.09
CA ILE A 203 3.64 -2.66 -8.10
C ILE A 203 2.45 -2.65 -9.07
N LEU A 204 1.67 -1.56 -9.12
CA LEU A 204 0.48 -1.47 -9.97
C LEU A 204 0.80 -1.45 -11.47
N ALA A 205 1.98 -0.94 -11.85
CA ALA A 205 2.38 -0.88 -13.26
C ALA A 205 2.62 -2.27 -13.88
N ARG A 206 2.97 -3.25 -13.06
CA ARG A 206 3.19 -4.64 -13.47
C ARG A 206 1.99 -5.55 -13.20
N ASN A 207 1.05 -5.10 -12.37
CA ASN A 207 -0.03 -5.92 -11.85
C ASN A 207 -1.39 -5.21 -12.04
N LYS A 208 -1.85 -5.20 -13.29
CA LYS A 208 -3.12 -4.57 -13.71
C LYS A 208 -4.30 -5.06 -12.87
N THR A 209 -4.38 -6.36 -12.61
CA THR A 209 -5.49 -6.97 -11.87
C THR A 209 -5.58 -6.42 -10.44
N LEU A 210 -4.44 -6.22 -9.77
CA LEU A 210 -4.40 -5.59 -8.45
C LEU A 210 -4.91 -4.14 -8.50
N ALA A 211 -4.50 -3.36 -9.51
CA ALA A 211 -4.96 -1.99 -9.66
C ALA A 211 -6.49 -1.91 -9.86
N VAL A 212 -7.05 -2.76 -10.71
CA VAL A 212 -8.49 -2.85 -10.96
C VAL A 212 -9.23 -3.27 -9.69
N ARG A 213 -8.72 -4.28 -8.97
CA ARG A 213 -9.29 -4.73 -7.70
C ARG A 213 -9.39 -3.60 -6.67
N LEU A 214 -8.32 -2.85 -6.50
CA LEU A 214 -8.29 -1.71 -5.57
C LEU A 214 -9.33 -0.63 -5.96
N LEU A 215 -9.44 -0.30 -7.26
CA LEU A 215 -10.44 0.65 -7.75
C LEU A 215 -11.86 0.13 -7.53
N HIS A 216 -12.13 -1.13 -7.84
CA HIS A 216 -13.44 -1.75 -7.62
C HIS A 216 -13.82 -1.75 -6.14
N THR A 217 -12.87 -2.08 -5.24
CA THR A 217 -13.12 -2.06 -3.80
C THR A 217 -13.45 -0.65 -3.32
N ALA A 218 -12.71 0.37 -3.77
CA ALA A 218 -12.99 1.77 -3.42
C ALA A 218 -14.36 2.23 -3.93
N LEU A 219 -14.77 1.82 -5.15
CA LEU A 219 -16.09 2.13 -5.69
C LEU A 219 -17.20 1.47 -4.88
N LYS A 220 -17.06 0.20 -4.54
CA LYS A 220 -18.04 -0.52 -3.71
C LYS A 220 -18.20 0.12 -2.33
N ASN A 221 -17.11 0.48 -1.69
CA ASN A 221 -17.14 1.16 -0.40
C ASN A 221 -17.87 2.51 -0.47
N LYS A 222 -17.64 3.27 -1.54
CA LYS A 222 -18.24 4.60 -1.71
C LYS A 222 -19.70 4.56 -2.18
N TYR A 223 -20.00 3.72 -3.18
CA TYR A 223 -21.29 3.73 -3.90
C TYR A 223 -22.20 2.54 -3.52
N GLY A 224 -21.70 1.58 -2.73
CA GLY A 224 -22.42 0.39 -2.30
C GLY A 224 -22.11 -0.84 -3.16
N GLU A 225 -22.44 -2.02 -2.64
CA GLU A 225 -22.15 -3.32 -3.28
C GLU A 225 -22.84 -3.52 -4.64
N GLU A 226 -23.97 -2.86 -4.87
CA GLU A 226 -24.74 -2.93 -6.11
C GLU A 226 -24.22 -1.97 -7.21
N VAL A 227 -23.10 -1.29 -6.97
CA VAL A 227 -22.50 -0.41 -7.97
C VAL A 227 -22.12 -1.18 -9.24
N ASP A 228 -22.47 -0.63 -10.40
CA ASP A 228 -22.05 -1.17 -11.70
C ASP A 228 -20.54 -0.92 -11.89
N LEU A 229 -19.76 -1.99 -11.68
CA LEU A 229 -18.29 -1.88 -11.72
C LEU A 229 -17.79 -1.73 -13.16
N PRO A 230 -17.13 -0.60 -13.48
CA PRO A 230 -16.59 -0.42 -14.81
C PRO A 230 -15.44 -1.39 -15.09
N GLU A 231 -15.42 -1.96 -16.28
CA GLU A 231 -14.34 -2.82 -16.75
C GLU A 231 -13.30 -2.01 -17.54
N LEU A 232 -12.08 -2.53 -17.56
CA LEU A 232 -11.06 -2.01 -18.47
C LEU A 232 -11.35 -2.51 -19.90
N PRO A 233 -11.32 -1.62 -20.88
CA PRO A 233 -11.53 -1.94 -22.28
C PRO A 233 -10.43 -2.85 -22.87
#